data_6d4e4901f56f1f00044a81a208676a84
#
_entry.id   6d4e4901f56f1f00044a81a208676a84
#
_cell.length_a   1.000
_cell.length_b   1.000
_cell.length_c   1.000
_cell.angle_alpha   90.00
_cell.angle_beta   90.00
_cell.angle_gamma   90.00
#
_symmetry.space_group_name_H-M   'P 1'
#
loop_
_entity.id
_entity.type
_entity.pdbx_description
1 polymer ?
#
loop_
_entity_poly.entity_id
_entity_poly.type
_entity_poly.pdbx_seq_one_letter_code
_entity_poly.pdbx_strand_id
1 'polypeptide(L)'
;MAHWIVNDNREPILIHHSKICYPSTRRQDIVERVDTSYPGIVTQWTDEIYYIEDGVHRIAKLQQNGIFESLFYVVTKEESYNGMLHLVDDDGNSSVWLDEENLCGPLSIEREDGKWTVTYNDRVVVHDALK
;
A
#
# COMPACT_ATOMS: atom_id res chain seq x y z
N MET A 1 -0.24 16.38 -7.41
CA MET A 1 0.41 15.37 -6.54
C MET A 1 0.48 14.04 -7.29
N ALA A 2 1.65 13.43 -7.33
CA ALA A 2 1.80 12.13 -7.98
C ALA A 2 1.03 11.04 -7.23
N HIS A 3 0.44 10.12 -7.95
CA HIS A 3 -0.32 9.01 -7.37
C HIS A 3 -0.15 7.74 -8.21
N TRP A 4 -0.35 6.58 -7.56
CA TRP A 4 -0.27 5.30 -8.23
C TRP A 4 -1.61 4.91 -8.83
N ILE A 5 -1.58 4.29 -10.01
CA ILE A 5 -2.75 3.69 -10.64
C ILE A 5 -2.46 2.24 -11.03
N VAL A 6 -3.52 1.44 -11.06
CA VAL A 6 -3.46 0.07 -11.58
C VAL A 6 -3.84 0.11 -13.06
N ASN A 7 -3.01 -0.50 -13.89
CA ASN A 7 -3.11 -0.40 -15.35
C ASN A 7 -4.09 -1.42 -15.95
N ASP A 8 -5.26 -1.61 -15.33
CA ASP A 8 -6.35 -2.41 -15.89
C ASP A 8 -7.69 -2.01 -15.25
N ASN A 9 -8.77 -2.69 -15.61
CA ASN A 9 -10.14 -2.40 -15.14
C ASN A 9 -10.62 -3.36 -14.06
N ARG A 10 -9.74 -3.76 -13.14
CA ARG A 10 -10.15 -4.64 -12.03
C ARG A 10 -11.03 -3.91 -11.02
N GLU A 11 -11.85 -4.66 -10.31
CA GLU A 11 -12.69 -4.13 -9.25
C GLU A 11 -11.94 -4.09 -7.92
N PRO A 12 -12.12 -3.05 -7.10
CA PRO A 12 -11.55 -3.04 -5.76
C PRO A 12 -12.32 -3.99 -4.84
N ILE A 13 -11.63 -4.50 -3.81
CA ILE A 13 -12.25 -5.35 -2.80
C ILE A 13 -12.12 -4.73 -1.41
N LEU A 14 -13.05 -5.08 -0.52
CA LEU A 14 -13.05 -4.61 0.85
C LEU A 14 -12.04 -5.43 1.67
N ILE A 15 -11.09 -4.73 2.30
CA ILE A 15 -10.05 -5.38 3.10
C ILE A 15 -9.98 -4.71 4.46
N HIS A 16 -9.97 -5.51 5.53
CA HIS A 16 -9.75 -5.00 6.87
C HIS A 16 -8.30 -4.56 7.02
N HIS A 17 -8.06 -3.39 7.62
CA HIS A 17 -6.74 -2.80 7.71
C HIS A 17 -5.75 -3.65 8.51
N SER A 18 -6.23 -4.53 9.40
CA SER A 18 -5.37 -5.45 10.14
C SER A 18 -4.60 -6.44 9.27
N LYS A 19 -5.06 -6.66 8.04
CA LYS A 19 -4.40 -7.56 7.07
C LYS A 19 -3.36 -6.86 6.21
N ILE A 20 -3.23 -5.55 6.37
CA ILE A 20 -2.37 -4.73 5.50
C ILE A 20 -1.15 -4.27 6.27
N CYS A 21 0.03 -4.58 5.73
CA CYS A 21 1.28 -4.05 6.23
C CYS A 21 1.49 -2.65 5.67
N TYR A 22 1.49 -1.64 6.54
CA TYR A 22 1.72 -0.25 6.15
C TYR A 22 2.53 0.47 7.22
N PRO A 23 3.32 1.50 6.84
CA PRO A 23 4.10 2.25 7.81
C PRO A 23 3.21 3.09 8.71
N SER A 24 3.58 3.21 9.98
CA SER A 24 2.86 4.05 10.95
C SER A 24 3.18 5.53 10.79
N THR A 25 4.31 5.86 10.18
CA THR A 25 4.74 7.25 9.97
C THR A 25 3.96 7.87 8.81
N ARG A 26 3.36 9.03 9.07
CA ARG A 26 2.55 9.74 8.08
C ARG A 26 2.49 11.22 8.40
N ARG A 27 2.20 12.03 7.39
CA ARG A 27 2.06 13.47 7.56
C ARG A 27 0.59 13.81 7.79
N GLN A 28 0.30 14.41 8.94
CA GLN A 28 -1.08 14.77 9.32
C GLN A 28 -1.70 15.80 8.36
N ASP A 29 -0.91 16.71 7.81
CA ASP A 29 -1.40 17.68 6.83
C ASP A 29 -1.93 17.00 5.55
N ILE A 30 -1.31 15.92 5.12
CA ILE A 30 -1.78 15.12 3.99
C ILE A 30 -3.01 14.31 4.39
N VAL A 31 -3.01 13.72 5.58
CA VAL A 31 -4.14 12.94 6.11
C VAL A 31 -5.42 13.78 6.09
N GLU A 32 -5.35 15.04 6.53
CA GLU A 32 -6.50 15.93 6.58
C GLU A 32 -7.08 16.25 5.20
N ARG A 33 -6.25 16.26 4.16
CA ARG A 33 -6.65 16.64 2.80
C ARG A 33 -6.97 15.48 1.88
N VAL A 34 -6.59 14.26 2.24
CA VAL A 34 -6.73 13.10 1.36
C VAL A 34 -8.21 12.76 1.12
N ASP A 35 -8.55 12.38 -0.10
CA ASP A 35 -9.87 11.94 -0.47
C ASP A 35 -10.02 10.45 -0.18
N THR A 36 -10.88 10.10 0.78
CA THR A 36 -11.10 8.71 1.20
C THR A 36 -12.08 7.95 0.30
N SER A 37 -12.67 8.60 -0.70
CA SER A 37 -13.58 7.94 -1.64
C SER A 37 -12.87 7.08 -2.68
N TYR A 38 -11.57 7.32 -2.89
CA TYR A 38 -10.76 6.52 -3.81
C TYR A 38 -10.25 5.26 -3.14
N PRO A 39 -10.29 4.09 -3.83
CA PRO A 39 -9.66 2.89 -3.30
C PRO A 39 -8.15 3.05 -3.21
N GLY A 40 -7.54 2.38 -2.22
CA GLY A 40 -6.09 2.25 -2.16
C GLY A 40 -5.60 1.14 -3.10
N ILE A 41 -4.30 0.89 -3.07
CA ILE A 41 -3.66 -0.18 -3.84
C ILE A 41 -2.78 -1.00 -2.91
N VAL A 42 -2.95 -2.32 -2.95
CA VAL A 42 -2.14 -3.24 -2.16
C VAL A 42 -1.58 -4.34 -3.06
N THR A 43 -0.40 -4.85 -2.71
CA THR A 43 0.15 -6.07 -3.30
C THR A 43 -0.16 -7.23 -2.36
N GLN A 44 -0.73 -8.30 -2.91
CA GLN A 44 -0.99 -9.51 -2.14
C GLN A 44 0.33 -10.27 -1.93
N TRP A 45 0.73 -10.36 -0.69
CA TRP A 45 2.00 -10.98 -0.31
C TRP A 45 1.84 -12.48 -0.01
N THR A 46 0.81 -12.79 0.80
CA THR A 46 0.33 -14.15 1.05
C THR A 46 -1.19 -14.11 1.02
N ASP A 47 -1.87 -15.23 1.24
CA ASP A 47 -3.34 -15.30 1.29
C ASP A 47 -3.93 -14.37 2.37
N GLU A 48 -3.16 -14.02 3.40
CA GLU A 48 -3.64 -13.23 4.53
C GLU A 48 -2.89 -11.91 4.73
N ILE A 49 -1.83 -11.66 3.95
CA ILE A 49 -0.97 -10.48 4.13
C ILE A 49 -0.95 -9.66 2.85
N TYR A 50 -1.26 -8.38 2.99
CA TYR A 50 -1.18 -7.40 1.92
C TYR A 50 -0.15 -6.34 2.28
N TYR A 51 0.59 -5.85 1.30
CA TYR A 51 1.53 -4.74 1.47
C TYR A 51 0.99 -3.50 0.78
N ILE A 52 1.00 -2.37 1.47
CA ILE A 52 0.47 -1.11 0.95
C ILE A 52 1.38 -0.53 -0.15
N GLU A 53 0.78 -0.22 -1.29
CA GLU A 53 1.46 0.50 -2.38
C GLU A 53 1.00 1.95 -2.41
N ASP A 54 -0.29 2.19 -2.22
CA ASP A 54 -0.85 3.53 -2.17
C ASP A 54 -2.05 3.55 -1.22
N GLY A 55 -2.14 4.60 -0.39
CA GLY A 55 -3.29 4.78 0.47
C GLY A 55 -3.00 4.85 1.97
N VAL A 56 -1.75 4.97 2.39
CA VAL A 56 -1.39 5.10 3.82
C VAL A 56 -2.15 6.25 4.50
N HIS A 57 -2.21 7.40 3.85
CA HIS A 57 -2.90 8.57 4.42
C HIS A 57 -4.41 8.40 4.43
N ARG A 58 -4.98 7.69 3.45
CA ARG A 58 -6.42 7.35 3.43
C ARG A 58 -6.76 6.40 4.57
N ILE A 59 -5.93 5.37 4.78
CA ILE A 59 -6.10 4.46 5.92
C ILE A 59 -6.08 5.24 7.23
N ALA A 60 -5.12 6.13 7.40
CA ALA A 60 -5.00 6.94 8.60
C ALA A 60 -6.25 7.80 8.85
N LYS A 61 -6.75 8.47 7.82
CA LYS A 61 -7.94 9.31 7.93
C LYS A 61 -9.18 8.50 8.27
N LEU A 62 -9.36 7.34 7.64
CA LEU A 62 -10.47 6.44 7.91
C LEU A 62 -10.42 5.95 9.36
N GLN A 63 -9.26 5.54 9.86
CA GLN A 63 -9.10 5.07 11.23
C GLN A 63 -9.36 6.18 12.24
N GLN A 64 -8.98 7.42 11.96
CA GLN A 64 -9.32 8.58 12.80
C GLN A 64 -10.83 8.78 12.89
N ASN A 65 -11.58 8.33 11.92
CA ASN A 65 -13.05 8.35 11.90
C ASN A 65 -13.70 7.05 12.35
N GLY A 66 -12.92 6.12 12.93
CA GLY A 66 -13.43 4.86 13.45
C GLY A 66 -13.68 3.79 12.38
N ILE A 67 -13.12 3.96 11.19
CA ILE A 67 -13.29 3.03 10.07
C ILE A 67 -12.00 2.23 9.89
N PHE A 68 -12.10 0.89 9.97
CA PHE A 68 -10.95 -0.01 9.96
C PHE A 68 -10.95 -0.98 8.79
N GLU A 69 -11.78 -0.74 7.78
CA GLU A 69 -11.79 -1.48 6.53
C GLU A 69 -12.14 -0.53 5.39
N SER A 70 -11.63 -0.80 4.22
CA SER A 70 -11.90 0.01 3.04
C SER A 70 -11.57 -0.76 1.76
N LEU A 71 -11.89 -0.15 0.63
CA LEU A 71 -11.68 -0.77 -0.69
C LEU A 71 -10.26 -0.59 -1.16
N PHE A 72 -9.71 -1.65 -1.75
CA PHE A 72 -8.37 -1.63 -2.35
C PHE A 72 -8.37 -2.39 -3.66
N TYR A 73 -7.61 -1.88 -4.61
CA TYR A 73 -7.20 -2.67 -5.76
C TYR A 73 -6.10 -3.61 -5.32
N VAL A 74 -6.22 -4.89 -5.65
CA VAL A 74 -5.23 -5.90 -5.28
C VAL A 74 -4.45 -6.33 -6.50
N VAL A 75 -3.13 -6.21 -6.41
CA VAL A 75 -2.21 -6.74 -7.41
C VAL A 75 -1.40 -7.87 -6.80
N THR A 76 -0.95 -8.81 -7.62
CA THR A 76 -0.04 -9.85 -7.18
C THR A 76 1.39 -9.34 -7.20
N LYS A 77 2.31 -10.04 -6.53
CA LYS A 77 3.74 -9.70 -6.60
C LYS A 77 4.23 -9.68 -8.04
N GLU A 78 3.84 -10.69 -8.81
CA GLU A 78 4.24 -10.81 -10.20
C GLU A 78 3.71 -9.64 -11.03
N GLU A 79 2.44 -9.27 -10.87
CA GLU A 79 1.87 -8.12 -11.55
C GLU A 79 2.59 -6.81 -11.18
N SER A 80 2.93 -6.65 -9.90
CA SER A 80 3.67 -5.48 -9.44
C SER A 80 5.04 -5.39 -10.11
N TYR A 81 5.78 -6.50 -10.18
CA TYR A 81 7.08 -6.55 -10.83
C TYR A 81 7.00 -6.37 -12.35
N ASN A 82 5.87 -6.70 -12.96
CA ASN A 82 5.67 -6.59 -14.41
C ASN A 82 5.10 -5.23 -14.84
N GLY A 83 5.09 -4.24 -13.95
CA GLY A 83 4.70 -2.89 -14.30
C GLY A 83 3.21 -2.64 -14.36
N MET A 84 2.40 -3.40 -13.63
CA MET A 84 0.97 -3.12 -13.51
C MET A 84 0.67 -1.83 -12.74
N LEU A 85 1.64 -1.36 -11.95
CA LEU A 85 1.51 -0.12 -11.21
C LEU A 85 2.21 1.02 -11.95
N HIS A 86 1.50 2.11 -12.15
CA HIS A 86 2.02 3.31 -12.78
C HIS A 86 1.94 4.48 -11.82
N LEU A 87 3.01 5.26 -11.74
CA LEU A 87 3.00 6.53 -11.03
C LEU A 87 2.60 7.62 -12.01
N VAL A 88 1.55 8.36 -11.67
CA VAL A 88 1.04 9.46 -12.48
C VAL A 88 1.36 10.77 -11.78
N ASP A 89 2.03 11.69 -12.46
CA ASP A 89 2.33 13.02 -11.93
C ASP A 89 1.19 14.01 -12.15
N ASP A 90 1.37 15.26 -11.69
CA ASP A 90 0.32 16.28 -11.76
C ASP A 90 0.00 16.70 -13.21
N ASP A 91 0.92 16.48 -14.14
CA ASP A 91 0.72 16.78 -15.55
C ASP A 91 0.08 15.61 -16.34
N GLY A 92 -0.22 14.51 -15.64
CA GLY A 92 -0.83 13.34 -16.24
C GLY A 92 0.16 12.40 -16.93
N ASN A 93 1.46 12.66 -16.81
CA ASN A 93 2.48 11.76 -17.35
C ASN A 93 2.63 10.53 -16.46
N SER A 94 2.57 9.35 -17.05
CA SER A 94 2.75 8.11 -16.32
C SER A 94 4.16 7.54 -16.54
N SER A 95 4.71 6.98 -15.47
CA SER A 95 5.97 6.25 -15.51
C SER A 95 5.83 4.93 -14.78
N VAL A 96 6.42 3.88 -15.36
CA VAL A 96 6.51 2.59 -14.67
C VAL A 96 7.71 2.66 -13.75
N TRP A 97 7.48 2.37 -12.47
CA TRP A 97 8.60 2.26 -11.56
C TRP A 97 9.27 0.91 -11.78
N LEU A 98 10.34 0.92 -12.55
CA LEU A 98 11.27 -0.18 -12.70
C LEU A 98 12.61 0.26 -12.14
N ASP A 99 12.74 0.21 -10.84
CA ASP A 99 14.04 0.40 -10.21
C ASP A 99 14.59 -0.99 -9.87
N GLU A 100 15.67 -1.36 -10.51
CA GLU A 100 16.33 -2.66 -10.28
C GLU A 100 16.82 -2.82 -8.85
N GLU A 101 17.08 -1.71 -8.15
CA GLU A 101 17.51 -1.72 -6.75
C GLU A 101 16.33 -1.73 -5.77
N ASN A 102 15.17 -1.26 -6.23
CA ASN A 102 13.94 -1.22 -5.45
C ASN A 102 12.83 -1.96 -6.19
N LEU A 103 13.06 -3.22 -6.44
CA LEU A 103 11.97 -4.09 -6.90
C LEU A 103 10.77 -3.86 -5.99
N CYS A 104 9.64 -3.59 -6.57
CA CYS A 104 8.43 -3.18 -5.89
C CYS A 104 8.18 -4.00 -4.62
N GLY A 105 8.37 -3.37 -3.48
CA GLY A 105 8.09 -3.96 -2.19
C GLY A 105 9.25 -4.73 -1.56
N PRO A 106 9.03 -5.22 -0.35
CA PRO A 106 10.04 -5.90 0.46
C PRO A 106 10.32 -7.32 -0.02
N LEU A 107 11.44 -7.90 0.45
CA LEU A 107 11.77 -9.30 0.20
C LEU A 107 10.94 -10.25 1.04
N SER A 108 10.61 -9.85 2.28
CA SER A 108 9.72 -10.65 3.13
C SER A 108 8.92 -9.75 4.07
N ILE A 109 7.74 -10.23 4.43
CA ILE A 109 6.87 -9.62 5.43
C ILE A 109 6.41 -10.71 6.37
N GLU A 110 6.65 -10.51 7.66
CA GLU A 110 6.18 -11.42 8.71
C GLU A 110 5.38 -10.64 9.74
N ARG A 111 4.35 -11.27 10.28
CA ARG A 111 3.55 -10.70 11.35
C ARG A 111 3.69 -11.54 12.60
N GLU A 112 4.15 -10.91 13.68
CA GLU A 112 4.34 -11.59 14.97
C GLU A 112 4.12 -10.60 16.11
N ASP A 113 3.37 -11.00 17.13
CA ASP A 113 3.14 -10.25 18.36
C ASP A 113 2.62 -8.81 18.13
N GLY A 114 1.75 -8.63 17.14
CA GLY A 114 1.18 -7.33 16.83
C GLY A 114 2.15 -6.39 16.13
N LYS A 115 3.18 -6.94 15.51
CA LYS A 115 4.14 -6.15 14.73
C LYS A 115 4.37 -6.77 13.36
N TRP A 116 4.68 -5.91 12.41
CA TRP A 116 5.11 -6.29 11.07
C TRP A 116 6.62 -6.20 10.99
N THR A 117 7.28 -7.29 10.61
CA THR A 117 8.72 -7.30 10.31
C THR A 117 8.88 -7.34 8.80
N VAL A 118 9.43 -6.28 8.25
CA VAL A 118 9.59 -6.09 6.80
C VAL A 118 11.07 -6.08 6.46
N THR A 119 11.47 -6.95 5.56
CA THR A 119 12.87 -7.10 5.16
C THR A 119 13.10 -6.64 3.73
N TYR A 120 14.02 -5.71 3.56
CA TYR A 120 14.51 -5.19 2.27
C TYR A 120 16.01 -5.51 2.18
N ASN A 121 16.39 -6.51 1.38
CA ASN A 121 17.79 -6.94 1.26
C ASN A 121 18.45 -7.14 2.65
N ASP A 122 19.34 -6.25 3.06
CA ASP A 122 20.05 -6.27 4.33
C ASP A 122 19.43 -5.36 5.40
N ARG A 123 18.27 -4.78 5.14
CA ARG A 123 17.56 -3.84 6.00
C ARG A 123 16.31 -4.46 6.58
N VAL A 124 16.12 -4.33 7.88
CA VAL A 124 14.91 -4.81 8.57
C VAL A 124 14.19 -3.62 9.20
N VAL A 125 12.91 -3.49 8.94
CA VAL A 125 12.07 -2.43 9.51
C VAL A 125 10.91 -3.08 10.24
N VAL A 126 10.58 -2.56 11.42
CA VAL A 126 9.47 -3.06 12.23
C VAL A 126 8.41 -1.98 12.35
N HIS A 127 7.16 -2.33 12.05
CA HIS A 127 6.01 -1.45 12.17
C HIS A 127 4.99 -2.06 13.13
N ASP A 128 4.23 -1.22 13.80
CA ASP A 128 3.10 -1.69 14.60
C ASP A 128 1.98 -2.18 13.68
N ALA A 129 1.44 -3.35 14.02
CA ALA A 129 0.30 -3.90 13.29
C ALA A 129 -1.01 -3.49 13.96
N LEU A 130 -2.02 -3.22 13.16
CA LEU A 130 -3.37 -3.02 13.66
C LEU A 130 -3.90 -4.32 14.24
N LYS A 131 -4.45 -4.26 15.42
CA LYS A 131 -5.01 -5.43 16.12
C LYS A 131 -6.43 -5.75 15.67
#